data_293d2488911e7043a3b64aa0ed09b4f4
#
_entry.id   293d2488911e7043a3b64aa0ed09b4f4
#
_cell.length_a   1.000
_cell.length_b   1.000
_cell.length_c   1.000
_cell.angle_alpha   90.00
_cell.angle_beta   90.00
_cell.angle_gamma   90.00
#
_symmetry.space_group_name_H-M   'P 1'
#
loop_
_entity.id
_entity.type
_entity.pdbx_description
1 polymer ?
#
loop_
_entity_poly.entity_id
_entity_poly.type
_entity_poly.pdbx_seq_one_letter_code
_entity_poly.pdbx_strand_id
1 'polypeptide(L)'
;MSTIKNILMDIDGTIFTIDRKFPENLSELIKIHPEINWLITSGRSLDLVRILPFASLVSQSLPHVLDGGSKLEYINGTIYDSVFLTTEELDTLFNQLSEDIVEFIYSASSLDNRILFAEKPEKFNFNQEFASVKITNNFDEFQAWCYQIPPSKIFVHSTYKLDLKNLHFFQNECHFDVTHMGVDKGSGAKKLFTKFSLKPEETIMLFNDFNDLPLVESPFFHKSLKIKVGELLPNTPSDFTANTPYDVADILKSLILES
;
A
#
# COMPACT_ATOMS: atom_id res chain seq x y z
N MET A 1 -5.00 22.38 -19.69
CA MET A 1 -4.45 21.24 -18.93
C MET A 1 -4.70 19.98 -19.74
N SER A 2 -3.89 18.93 -19.60
CA SER A 2 -4.20 17.63 -20.22
C SER A 2 -5.42 17.02 -19.52
N THR A 3 -6.29 16.34 -20.27
CA THR A 3 -7.45 15.64 -19.68
C THR A 3 -6.99 14.62 -18.65
N ILE A 4 -7.54 14.65 -17.45
CA ILE A 4 -7.24 13.68 -16.38
C ILE A 4 -7.85 12.33 -16.75
N LYS A 5 -7.01 11.29 -16.75
CA LYS A 5 -7.41 9.91 -17.06
C LYS A 5 -7.10 8.93 -15.93
N ASN A 6 -6.18 9.29 -15.04
CA ASN A 6 -5.76 8.41 -13.98
C ASN A 6 -5.76 9.15 -12.64
N ILE A 7 -6.24 8.51 -11.61
CA ILE A 7 -6.10 8.95 -10.22
C ILE A 7 -5.45 7.83 -9.45
N LEU A 8 -4.25 8.06 -8.97
CA LEU A 8 -3.46 7.12 -8.18
C LEU A 8 -3.57 7.49 -6.71
N MET A 9 -4.15 6.61 -5.91
CA MET A 9 -4.58 6.90 -4.55
C MET A 9 -3.86 6.02 -3.54
N ASP A 10 -3.24 6.61 -2.54
CA ASP A 10 -2.98 5.92 -1.29
C ASP A 10 -4.29 5.74 -0.51
N ILE A 11 -4.31 4.82 0.45
CA ILE A 11 -5.52 4.44 1.19
C ILE A 11 -5.60 5.12 2.56
N ASP A 12 -4.71 4.71 3.45
CA ASP A 12 -4.84 4.99 4.89
C ASP A 12 -4.50 6.44 5.22
N GLY A 13 -5.48 7.19 5.74
CA GLY A 13 -5.32 8.62 5.97
C GLY A 13 -5.46 9.49 4.72
N THR A 14 -5.53 8.90 3.52
CA THR A 14 -5.63 9.60 2.23
C THR A 14 -7.06 9.59 1.68
N ILE A 15 -7.62 8.42 1.43
CA ILE A 15 -9.02 8.26 0.99
C ILE A 15 -9.86 7.50 2.01
N PHE A 16 -9.23 6.91 3.00
CA PHE A 16 -9.85 6.12 4.06
C PHE A 16 -9.43 6.70 5.42
N THR A 17 -10.41 7.09 6.22
CA THR A 17 -10.16 7.79 7.48
C THR A 17 -9.63 6.87 8.56
N ILE A 18 -9.02 7.43 9.62
CA ILE A 18 -8.52 6.68 10.78
C ILE A 18 -9.67 5.93 11.49
N ASP A 19 -10.88 6.51 11.50
CA ASP A 19 -12.08 5.87 12.05
C ASP A 19 -12.74 4.89 11.07
N ARG A 20 -12.00 4.44 10.05
CA ARG A 20 -12.37 3.41 9.05
C ARG A 20 -13.60 3.75 8.23
N LYS A 21 -13.72 5.01 7.80
CA LYS A 21 -14.78 5.46 6.90
C LYS A 21 -14.24 5.84 5.53
N PHE A 22 -15.02 5.54 4.52
CA PHE A 22 -14.80 6.01 3.17
C PHE A 22 -15.77 7.16 2.87
N PRO A 23 -15.29 8.35 2.46
CA PRO A 23 -16.16 9.51 2.22
C PRO A 23 -17.21 9.24 1.14
N GLU A 24 -18.48 9.53 1.44
CA GLU A 24 -19.60 9.28 0.52
C GLU A 24 -19.48 10.12 -0.75
N ASN A 25 -19.08 11.40 -0.63
CA ASN A 25 -18.86 12.30 -1.76
C ASN A 25 -17.76 11.77 -2.70
N LEU A 26 -16.72 11.13 -2.19
CA LEU A 26 -15.69 10.47 -3.01
C LEU A 26 -16.24 9.21 -3.70
N SER A 27 -17.06 8.43 -2.98
CA SER A 27 -17.76 7.28 -3.56
C SER A 27 -18.65 7.67 -4.74
N GLU A 28 -19.38 8.77 -4.60
CA GLU A 28 -20.24 9.31 -5.67
C GLU A 28 -19.41 9.80 -6.85
N LEU A 29 -18.31 10.53 -6.59
CA LEU A 29 -17.43 11.03 -7.63
C LEU A 29 -16.84 9.89 -8.47
N ILE A 30 -16.39 8.81 -7.84
CA ILE A 30 -15.87 7.63 -8.54
C ILE A 30 -16.94 7.01 -9.46
N LYS A 31 -18.17 6.89 -8.97
CA LYS A 31 -19.28 6.28 -9.74
C LYS A 31 -19.69 7.08 -10.97
N ILE A 32 -19.63 8.41 -10.90
CA ILE A 32 -20.03 9.29 -12.02
C ILE A 32 -18.91 9.50 -13.06
N HIS A 33 -17.68 9.09 -12.74
CA HIS A 33 -16.53 9.16 -13.63
C HIS A 33 -15.91 7.78 -13.90
N PRO A 34 -16.65 6.84 -14.50
CA PRO A 34 -16.16 5.49 -14.82
C PRO A 34 -15.09 5.48 -15.93
N GLU A 35 -14.94 6.58 -16.66
CA GLU A 35 -13.91 6.76 -17.69
C GLU A 35 -12.51 6.99 -17.11
N ILE A 36 -12.42 7.37 -15.84
CA ILE A 36 -11.16 7.58 -15.12
C ILE A 36 -10.66 6.25 -14.52
N ASN A 37 -9.38 5.99 -14.67
CA ASN A 37 -8.72 4.88 -14.00
C ASN A 37 -8.46 5.24 -12.53
N TRP A 38 -9.29 4.76 -11.64
CA TRP A 38 -9.14 4.90 -10.19
C TRP A 38 -8.21 3.79 -9.69
N LEU A 39 -6.96 4.12 -9.44
CA LEU A 39 -5.88 3.18 -9.12
C LEU A 39 -5.45 3.32 -7.66
N ILE A 40 -5.11 2.19 -7.04
CA ILE A 40 -4.60 2.16 -5.66
C ILE A 40 -3.08 2.00 -5.68
N THR A 41 -2.40 2.69 -4.77
CA THR A 41 -1.01 2.43 -4.39
C THR A 41 -0.93 2.34 -2.87
N SER A 42 -0.71 1.15 -2.32
CA SER A 42 -0.81 0.93 -0.88
C SER A 42 0.23 -0.03 -0.34
N GLY A 43 0.55 0.13 0.94
CA GLY A 43 1.25 -0.89 1.73
C GLY A 43 0.41 -2.14 1.99
N ARG A 44 -0.92 -2.06 1.84
CA ARG A 44 -1.82 -3.20 2.08
C ARG A 44 -1.65 -4.28 1.02
N SER A 45 -1.82 -5.53 1.45
CA SER A 45 -2.03 -6.68 0.55
C SER A 45 -3.48 -6.69 0.01
N LEU A 46 -3.72 -7.42 -1.07
CA LEU A 46 -5.02 -7.44 -1.75
C LEU A 46 -6.17 -7.87 -0.83
N ASP A 47 -5.97 -8.85 0.04
CA ASP A 47 -6.99 -9.29 1.00
C ASP A 47 -7.46 -8.16 1.92
N LEU A 48 -6.53 -7.32 2.38
CA LEU A 48 -6.82 -6.14 3.19
C LEU A 48 -7.48 -5.00 2.39
N VAL A 49 -7.27 -4.96 1.08
CA VAL A 49 -7.94 -3.99 0.19
C VAL A 49 -9.36 -4.45 -0.14
N ARG A 50 -9.56 -5.74 -0.43
CA ARG A 50 -10.85 -6.29 -0.87
C ARG A 50 -11.97 -6.18 0.17
N ILE A 51 -11.64 -6.13 1.44
CA ILE A 51 -12.62 -5.93 2.52
C ILE A 51 -13.05 -4.47 2.70
N LEU A 52 -12.39 -3.53 2.00
CA LEU A 52 -12.72 -2.11 2.10
C LEU A 52 -13.96 -1.76 1.26
N PRO A 53 -14.78 -0.81 1.71
CA PRO A 53 -16.08 -0.51 1.08
C PRO A 53 -15.98 0.03 -0.36
N PHE A 54 -14.80 0.49 -0.77
CA PHE A 54 -14.55 1.06 -2.10
C PHE A 54 -13.87 0.08 -3.08
N ALA A 55 -13.55 -1.14 -2.66
CA ALA A 55 -12.82 -2.11 -3.50
C ALA A 55 -13.54 -2.41 -4.84
N SER A 56 -14.86 -2.38 -4.86
CA SER A 56 -15.65 -2.56 -6.09
C SER A 56 -15.73 -1.31 -6.97
N LEU A 57 -15.32 -0.15 -6.48
CA LEU A 57 -15.39 1.13 -7.18
C LEU A 57 -14.10 1.46 -7.96
N VAL A 58 -12.96 0.92 -7.54
CA VAL A 58 -11.68 1.17 -8.20
C VAL A 58 -11.56 0.37 -9.50
N SER A 59 -10.58 0.69 -10.33
CA SER A 59 -10.38 0.05 -11.63
C SER A 59 -10.36 -1.48 -11.54
N GLN A 60 -11.20 -2.13 -12.35
CA GLN A 60 -11.22 -3.60 -12.47
C GLN A 60 -10.39 -4.09 -13.66
N SER A 61 -10.06 -3.19 -14.58
CA SER A 61 -9.37 -3.50 -15.85
C SER A 61 -7.85 -3.28 -15.79
N LEU A 62 -7.36 -2.59 -14.76
CA LEU A 62 -5.94 -2.36 -14.51
C LEU A 62 -5.55 -2.93 -13.14
N PRO A 63 -4.31 -3.43 -12.99
CA PRO A 63 -3.81 -3.84 -11.68
C PRO A 63 -3.51 -2.63 -10.79
N HIS A 64 -3.48 -2.86 -9.51
CA HIS A 64 -3.13 -1.90 -8.48
C HIS A 64 -1.72 -2.14 -7.97
N VAL A 65 -1.11 -1.13 -7.36
CA VAL A 65 0.21 -1.22 -6.74
C VAL A 65 0.01 -1.56 -5.26
N LEU A 66 0.29 -2.79 -4.89
CA LEU A 66 0.04 -3.33 -3.55
C LEU A 66 1.33 -3.81 -2.89
N ASP A 67 1.24 -4.19 -1.61
CA ASP A 67 2.37 -4.65 -0.80
C ASP A 67 3.57 -3.70 -0.84
N GLY A 68 3.30 -2.37 -0.74
CA GLY A 68 4.34 -1.36 -0.75
C GLY A 68 5.06 -1.19 -2.10
N GLY A 69 4.47 -1.65 -3.21
CA GLY A 69 5.07 -1.60 -4.57
C GLY A 69 5.54 -2.96 -5.09
N SER A 70 5.54 -3.98 -4.24
CA SER A 70 6.05 -5.31 -4.60
C SER A 70 5.13 -6.06 -5.56
N LYS A 71 3.85 -5.67 -5.65
CA LYS A 71 2.87 -6.33 -6.53
C LYS A 71 2.15 -5.36 -7.43
N LEU A 72 1.93 -5.80 -8.67
CA LEU A 72 0.88 -5.33 -9.55
C LEU A 72 -0.20 -6.40 -9.60
N GLU A 73 -1.34 -6.13 -8.95
CA GLU A 73 -2.37 -7.13 -8.74
C GLU A 73 -3.77 -6.56 -9.00
N TYR A 74 -4.58 -7.31 -9.76
CA TYR A 74 -5.98 -6.95 -10.02
C TYR A 74 -6.86 -7.23 -8.80
N ILE A 75 -7.95 -6.49 -8.65
CA ILE A 75 -8.91 -6.71 -7.54
C ILE A 75 -9.49 -8.13 -7.53
N ASN A 76 -9.54 -8.81 -8.67
CA ASN A 76 -10.00 -10.20 -8.74
C ASN A 76 -8.98 -11.23 -8.19
N GLY A 77 -7.76 -10.82 -7.88
CA GLY A 77 -6.69 -11.67 -7.35
C GLY A 77 -5.69 -12.16 -8.39
N THR A 78 -5.83 -11.73 -9.64
CA THR A 78 -4.84 -12.05 -10.68
C THR A 78 -3.60 -11.19 -10.46
N ILE A 79 -2.46 -11.82 -10.21
CA ILE A 79 -1.18 -11.16 -10.11
C ILE A 79 -0.65 -10.93 -11.53
N TYR A 80 -0.41 -9.67 -11.89
CA TYR A 80 0.22 -9.30 -13.15
C TYR A 80 1.75 -9.38 -13.06
N ASP A 81 2.32 -8.89 -11.94
CA ASP A 81 3.74 -8.87 -11.67
C ASP A 81 3.98 -8.86 -10.16
N SER A 82 5.08 -9.45 -9.72
CA SER A 82 5.44 -9.48 -8.30
C SER A 82 6.95 -9.58 -8.13
N VAL A 83 7.44 -8.97 -7.06
CA VAL A 83 8.82 -9.08 -6.58
C VAL A 83 8.76 -9.62 -5.17
N PHE A 84 9.53 -10.67 -4.91
CA PHE A 84 9.57 -11.35 -3.61
C PHE A 84 10.89 -11.08 -2.90
N LEU A 85 10.86 -11.17 -1.57
CA LEU A 85 12.07 -11.15 -0.75
C LEU A 85 12.96 -12.35 -1.12
N THR A 86 14.24 -12.09 -1.21
CA THR A 86 15.26 -13.14 -1.45
C THR A 86 15.56 -13.90 -0.16
N THR A 87 16.15 -15.08 -0.28
CA THR A 87 16.63 -15.85 0.87
C THR A 87 17.62 -15.04 1.72
N GLU A 88 18.52 -14.29 1.08
CA GLU A 88 19.50 -13.43 1.78
C GLU A 88 18.82 -12.30 2.59
N GLU A 89 17.77 -11.70 2.04
CA GLU A 89 16.98 -10.68 2.77
C GLU A 89 16.18 -11.29 3.92
N LEU A 90 15.63 -12.50 3.74
CA LEU A 90 14.96 -13.24 4.81
C LEU A 90 15.96 -13.62 5.93
N ASP A 91 17.14 -14.12 5.57
CA ASP A 91 18.21 -14.41 6.54
C ASP A 91 18.60 -13.14 7.31
N THR A 92 18.79 -12.04 6.59
CA THR A 92 19.13 -10.75 7.20
C THR A 92 18.04 -10.26 8.14
N LEU A 93 16.79 -10.40 7.79
CA LEU A 93 15.64 -10.01 8.62
C LEU A 93 15.55 -10.90 9.87
N PHE A 94 15.51 -12.20 9.69
CA PHE A 94 15.28 -13.13 10.80
C PHE A 94 16.46 -13.20 11.78
N ASN A 95 17.68 -12.90 11.34
CA ASN A 95 18.82 -12.73 12.26
C ASN A 95 18.73 -11.46 13.13
N GLN A 96 17.89 -10.50 12.77
CA GLN A 96 17.68 -9.24 13.52
C GLN A 96 16.38 -9.24 14.33
N LEU A 97 15.50 -10.23 14.12
CA LEU A 97 14.27 -10.39 14.85
C LEU A 97 14.36 -11.58 15.82
N SER A 98 13.73 -11.44 16.98
CA SER A 98 13.48 -12.52 17.93
C SER A 98 12.03 -12.47 18.41
N GLU A 99 11.55 -13.58 18.93
CA GLU A 99 10.18 -13.68 19.49
C GLU A 99 9.92 -12.61 20.55
N ASP A 100 10.93 -12.30 21.37
CA ASP A 100 10.81 -11.37 22.52
C ASP A 100 10.60 -9.91 22.10
N ILE A 101 11.00 -9.53 20.86
CA ILE A 101 10.93 -8.13 20.38
C ILE A 101 9.80 -7.91 19.39
N VAL A 102 9.12 -8.96 18.96
CA VAL A 102 8.05 -8.90 17.96
C VAL A 102 6.72 -9.27 18.59
N GLU A 103 5.73 -8.38 18.50
CA GLU A 103 4.38 -8.70 18.96
C GLU A 103 3.64 -9.54 17.94
N PHE A 104 3.74 -9.19 16.65
CA PHE A 104 3.31 -10.04 15.55
C PHE A 104 4.04 -9.72 14.24
N ILE A 105 4.09 -10.70 13.35
CA ILE A 105 4.59 -10.56 11.98
C ILE A 105 3.56 -11.15 11.03
N TYR A 106 3.29 -10.41 9.95
CA TYR A 106 2.41 -10.87 8.89
C TYR A 106 3.18 -10.96 7.56
N SER A 107 2.98 -12.06 6.86
CA SER A 107 3.57 -12.35 5.56
C SER A 107 2.49 -12.77 4.57
N ALA A 108 2.49 -12.17 3.38
CA ALA A 108 1.61 -12.53 2.28
C ALA A 108 2.40 -12.68 0.99
N SER A 109 2.23 -13.82 0.32
CA SER A 109 2.75 -14.06 -1.03
C SER A 109 1.63 -14.00 -2.08
N SER A 110 0.46 -14.52 -1.73
CA SER A 110 -0.78 -14.43 -2.53
C SER A 110 -1.98 -14.51 -1.60
N LEU A 111 -3.21 -14.43 -2.15
CA LEU A 111 -4.45 -14.56 -1.37
C LEU A 111 -4.53 -15.87 -0.57
N ASP A 112 -3.98 -16.96 -1.13
CA ASP A 112 -4.03 -18.29 -0.52
C ASP A 112 -2.79 -18.62 0.35
N ASN A 113 -1.74 -17.80 0.26
CA ASN A 113 -0.46 -18.03 0.91
C ASN A 113 -0.14 -16.89 1.87
N ARG A 114 -0.74 -16.94 3.06
CA ARG A 114 -0.61 -15.94 4.11
C ARG A 114 -0.39 -16.60 5.45
N ILE A 115 0.54 -16.07 6.22
CA ILE A 115 0.82 -16.53 7.57
C ILE A 115 1.02 -15.34 8.50
N LEU A 116 0.55 -15.47 9.73
CA LEU A 116 0.76 -14.53 10.80
C LEU A 116 1.39 -15.25 11.98
N PHE A 117 2.51 -14.75 12.47
CA PHE A 117 3.06 -15.09 13.76
C PHE A 117 2.60 -14.09 14.80
N ALA A 118 2.16 -14.57 15.95
CA ALA A 118 1.96 -13.78 17.16
C ALA A 118 2.25 -14.64 18.38
N GLU A 119 3.11 -14.19 19.29
CA GLU A 119 3.41 -14.91 20.56
C GLU A 119 2.12 -15.16 21.36
N LYS A 120 1.23 -14.17 21.39
CA LYS A 120 -0.04 -14.21 22.14
C LYS A 120 -1.20 -13.77 21.23
N PRO A 121 -1.63 -14.63 20.29
CA PRO A 121 -2.64 -14.27 19.30
C PRO A 121 -3.97 -13.83 19.92
N GLU A 122 -4.30 -14.28 21.13
CA GLU A 122 -5.51 -13.90 21.87
C GLU A 122 -5.55 -12.41 22.28
N LYS A 123 -4.41 -11.71 22.28
CA LYS A 123 -4.35 -10.28 22.57
C LYS A 123 -4.79 -9.41 21.40
N PHE A 124 -4.86 -9.97 20.20
CA PHE A 124 -5.16 -9.26 18.98
C PHE A 124 -6.53 -9.67 18.43
N ASN A 125 -7.30 -8.70 17.97
CA ASN A 125 -8.59 -9.00 17.33
C ASN A 125 -8.38 -9.18 15.82
N PHE A 126 -7.91 -10.35 15.42
CA PHE A 126 -7.66 -10.68 14.00
C PHE A 126 -8.93 -11.08 13.22
N ASN A 127 -10.12 -11.02 13.82
CA ASN A 127 -11.31 -11.73 13.36
C ASN A 127 -11.88 -11.31 12.00
N GLN A 128 -11.64 -10.12 11.50
CA GLN A 128 -12.19 -9.67 10.21
C GLN A 128 -11.12 -9.55 9.12
N GLU A 129 -9.98 -8.97 9.43
CA GLU A 129 -8.92 -8.70 8.46
C GLU A 129 -8.09 -9.96 8.12
N PHE A 130 -8.05 -10.93 9.04
CA PHE A 130 -7.19 -12.11 8.93
C PHE A 130 -7.95 -13.44 8.99
N ALA A 131 -9.26 -13.46 8.71
CA ALA A 131 -10.12 -14.65 8.87
C ALA A 131 -9.65 -15.90 8.10
N SER A 132 -8.86 -15.73 7.03
CA SER A 132 -8.31 -16.83 6.21
C SER A 132 -6.79 -16.94 6.29
N VAL A 133 -6.15 -16.28 7.27
CA VAL A 133 -4.70 -16.32 7.47
C VAL A 133 -4.36 -17.50 8.38
N LYS A 134 -3.33 -18.26 8.05
CA LYS A 134 -2.75 -19.23 8.97
C LYS A 134 -2.11 -18.47 10.14
N ILE A 135 -2.52 -18.74 11.35
CA ILE A 135 -1.94 -18.15 12.56
C ILE A 135 -1.08 -19.18 13.25
N THR A 136 0.13 -18.80 13.63
CA THR A 136 1.04 -19.63 14.42
C THR A 136 1.62 -18.82 15.58
N ASN A 137 1.93 -19.48 16.68
CA ASN A 137 2.70 -18.94 17.80
C ASN A 137 4.13 -19.52 17.85
N ASN A 138 4.54 -20.20 16.79
CA ASN A 138 5.88 -20.76 16.62
C ASN A 138 6.65 -19.94 15.59
N PHE A 139 7.70 -19.26 16.01
CA PHE A 139 8.50 -18.39 15.16
C PHE A 139 9.28 -19.17 14.10
N ASP A 140 9.81 -20.34 14.45
CA ASP A 140 10.52 -21.20 13.49
C ASP A 140 9.57 -21.70 12.38
N GLU A 141 8.31 -21.99 12.72
CA GLU A 141 7.30 -22.37 11.74
C GLU A 141 6.99 -21.21 10.79
N PHE A 142 6.90 -19.97 11.30
CA PHE A 142 6.72 -18.78 10.49
C PHE A 142 7.90 -18.58 9.54
N GLN A 143 9.13 -18.67 10.04
CA GLN A 143 10.34 -18.56 9.22
C GLN A 143 10.38 -19.64 8.13
N ALA A 144 10.18 -20.91 8.49
CA ALA A 144 10.15 -22.02 7.52
C ALA A 144 9.11 -21.80 6.42
N TRP A 145 7.95 -21.25 6.77
CA TRP A 145 6.93 -20.86 5.79
C TRP A 145 7.45 -19.81 4.82
N CYS A 146 8.07 -18.73 5.31
CA CYS A 146 8.60 -17.65 4.48
C CYS A 146 9.71 -18.12 3.52
N TYR A 147 10.55 -19.09 3.93
CA TYR A 147 11.53 -19.69 3.05
C TYR A 147 10.91 -20.59 1.99
N GLN A 148 9.84 -21.31 2.32
CA GLN A 148 9.16 -22.19 1.37
C GLN A 148 8.32 -21.39 0.37
N ILE A 149 7.70 -20.32 0.82
CA ILE A 149 6.81 -19.46 0.02
C ILE A 149 7.27 -18.01 0.23
N PRO A 150 8.26 -17.54 -0.55
CA PRO A 150 8.82 -16.21 -0.37
C PRO A 150 7.73 -15.12 -0.42
N PRO A 151 7.67 -14.23 0.57
CA PRO A 151 6.70 -13.15 0.60
C PRO A 151 7.11 -11.99 -0.30
N SER A 152 6.12 -11.25 -0.80
CA SER A 152 6.31 -9.96 -1.47
C SER A 152 6.62 -8.84 -0.48
N LYS A 153 6.08 -8.97 0.74
CA LYS A 153 6.29 -8.06 1.85
C LYS A 153 6.18 -8.81 3.17
N ILE A 154 6.97 -8.40 4.15
CA ILE A 154 6.78 -8.77 5.55
C ILE A 154 6.43 -7.50 6.34
N PHE A 155 5.31 -7.55 7.05
CA PHE A 155 4.90 -6.55 8.00
C PHE A 155 5.29 -7.00 9.41
N VAL A 156 6.04 -6.16 10.12
CA VAL A 156 6.49 -6.40 11.50
C VAL A 156 5.85 -5.37 12.42
N HIS A 157 5.20 -5.82 13.48
CA HIS A 157 4.75 -4.97 14.58
C HIS A 157 5.62 -5.22 15.81
N SER A 158 6.26 -4.16 16.29
CA SER A 158 7.12 -4.22 17.47
C SER A 158 7.04 -2.91 18.26
N THR A 159 6.83 -3.03 19.57
CA THR A 159 6.93 -1.87 20.49
C THR A 159 8.39 -1.48 20.77
N TYR A 160 9.33 -2.33 20.39
CA TYR A 160 10.75 -2.02 20.48
C TYR A 160 11.21 -1.28 19.23
N LYS A 161 12.20 -0.39 19.41
CA LYS A 161 12.87 0.23 18.28
C LYS A 161 13.74 -0.81 17.57
N LEU A 162 13.37 -1.14 16.34
CA LEU A 162 14.17 -2.02 15.48
C LEU A 162 15.16 -1.20 14.67
N ASP A 163 16.36 -1.74 14.46
CA ASP A 163 17.40 -1.19 13.58
C ASP A 163 17.67 -2.24 12.48
N LEU A 164 16.79 -2.31 11.50
CA LEU A 164 16.84 -3.30 10.41
C LEU A 164 17.91 -2.93 9.39
N LYS A 165 19.16 -3.29 9.68
CA LYS A 165 20.31 -2.99 8.82
C LYS A 165 20.30 -3.85 7.55
N ASN A 166 20.75 -3.22 6.45
CA ASN A 166 20.87 -3.87 5.13
C ASN A 166 19.53 -4.43 4.57
N LEU A 167 18.42 -3.84 5.00
CA LEU A 167 17.08 -4.15 4.50
C LEU A 167 16.42 -2.89 3.97
N HIS A 168 15.54 -3.05 3.00
CA HIS A 168 14.65 -1.98 2.56
C HIS A 168 13.35 -2.06 3.35
N PHE A 169 13.04 -1.01 4.11
CA PHE A 169 11.83 -0.97 4.92
C PHE A 169 11.30 0.45 5.06
N PHE A 170 10.01 0.55 5.32
CA PHE A 170 9.33 1.76 5.75
C PHE A 170 8.85 1.58 7.18
N GLN A 171 9.15 2.56 8.01
CA GLN A 171 8.70 2.57 9.41
C GLN A 171 7.61 3.61 9.59
N ASN A 172 6.52 3.18 10.21
CA ASN A 172 5.46 4.06 10.72
C ASN A 172 5.21 3.68 12.18
N GLU A 173 5.67 4.52 13.12
CA GLU A 173 5.63 4.26 14.57
C GLU A 173 6.27 2.92 14.94
N CYS A 174 5.44 1.94 15.37
CA CYS A 174 5.85 0.59 15.74
C CYS A 174 5.66 -0.45 14.61
N HIS A 175 5.34 0.01 13.40
CA HIS A 175 5.13 -0.83 12.24
C HIS A 175 6.27 -0.71 11.25
N PHE A 176 6.71 -1.85 10.70
CA PHE A 176 7.78 -1.92 9.71
C PHE A 176 7.29 -2.74 8.52
N ASP A 177 7.27 -2.12 7.36
CA ASP A 177 6.99 -2.78 6.08
C ASP A 177 8.32 -3.11 5.40
N VAL A 178 8.72 -4.39 5.38
CA VAL A 178 9.95 -4.85 4.73
C VAL A 178 9.63 -5.38 3.35
N THR A 179 10.27 -4.81 2.33
CA THR A 179 10.15 -5.20 0.91
C THR A 179 11.51 -5.54 0.32
N HIS A 180 11.53 -6.13 -0.86
CA HIS A 180 12.77 -6.35 -1.61
C HIS A 180 13.53 -5.04 -1.86
N MET A 181 14.85 -5.09 -1.82
CA MET A 181 15.72 -3.93 -2.03
C MET A 181 15.36 -3.18 -3.32
N GLY A 182 15.11 -1.87 -3.19
CA GLY A 182 14.74 -1.00 -4.31
C GLY A 182 13.28 -1.10 -4.77
N VAL A 183 12.43 -1.80 -4.01
CA VAL A 183 10.99 -1.89 -4.25
C VAL A 183 10.24 -1.00 -3.26
N ASP A 184 9.49 -0.04 -3.81
CA ASP A 184 8.68 0.93 -3.10
C ASP A 184 7.44 1.32 -3.93
N LYS A 185 6.55 2.15 -3.38
CA LYS A 185 5.35 2.63 -4.10
C LYS A 185 5.71 3.34 -5.41
N GLY A 186 6.82 4.08 -5.47
CA GLY A 186 7.27 4.79 -6.67
C GLY A 186 7.73 3.86 -7.77
N SER A 187 8.55 2.86 -7.44
CA SER A 187 9.04 1.86 -8.40
C SER A 187 7.91 0.97 -8.92
N GLY A 188 6.97 0.56 -8.05
CA GLY A 188 5.78 -0.19 -8.44
C GLY A 188 4.86 0.60 -9.35
N ALA A 189 4.56 1.86 -9.01
CA ALA A 189 3.75 2.75 -9.85
C ALA A 189 4.42 3.04 -11.20
N LYS A 190 5.73 3.30 -11.24
CA LYS A 190 6.47 3.46 -12.50
C LYS A 190 6.35 2.22 -13.39
N LYS A 191 6.44 1.01 -12.81
CA LYS A 191 6.26 -0.25 -13.55
C LYS A 191 4.86 -0.35 -14.12
N LEU A 192 3.81 -0.07 -13.34
CA LEU A 192 2.41 -0.03 -13.78
C LEU A 192 2.25 0.92 -14.98
N PHE A 193 2.66 2.16 -14.84
CA PHE A 193 2.52 3.18 -15.87
C PHE A 193 3.24 2.81 -17.16
N THR A 194 4.46 2.29 -17.04
CA THR A 194 5.25 1.85 -18.20
C THR A 194 4.57 0.68 -18.93
N LYS A 195 4.10 -0.31 -18.19
CA LYS A 195 3.50 -1.53 -18.77
C LYS A 195 2.16 -1.29 -19.43
N PHE A 196 1.36 -0.36 -18.91
CA PHE A 196 0.02 -0.06 -19.43
C PHE A 196 -0.03 1.24 -20.22
N SER A 197 1.13 1.85 -20.51
CA SER A 197 1.26 3.10 -21.29
C SER A 197 0.43 4.25 -20.68
N LEU A 198 0.31 4.29 -19.35
CA LEU A 198 -0.33 5.39 -18.64
C LEU A 198 0.61 6.60 -18.62
N LYS A 199 0.03 7.81 -18.64
CA LYS A 199 0.81 9.03 -18.75
C LYS A 199 0.79 9.82 -17.44
N PRO A 200 1.97 10.16 -16.88
CA PRO A 200 2.06 10.99 -15.70
C PRO A 200 1.34 12.34 -15.82
N GLU A 201 1.41 12.99 -16.98
CA GLU A 201 0.76 14.27 -17.24
C GLU A 201 -0.78 14.22 -17.33
N GLU A 202 -1.37 13.03 -17.37
CA GLU A 202 -2.81 12.77 -17.33
C GLU A 202 -3.23 12.20 -15.96
N THR A 203 -2.38 12.39 -14.91
CA THR A 203 -2.53 11.70 -13.61
C THR A 203 -2.57 12.68 -12.43
N ILE A 204 -3.48 12.42 -11.51
CA ILE A 204 -3.49 13.00 -10.15
C ILE A 204 -3.02 11.94 -9.18
N MET A 205 -2.14 12.31 -8.23
CA MET A 205 -1.66 11.46 -7.14
C MET A 205 -2.16 11.99 -5.81
N LEU A 206 -2.74 11.10 -5.00
CA LEU A 206 -3.16 11.37 -3.62
C LEU A 206 -2.24 10.66 -2.65
N PHE A 207 -1.71 11.39 -1.67
CA PHE A 207 -0.72 10.87 -0.73
C PHE A 207 -0.79 11.56 0.63
N ASN A 208 -0.28 10.91 1.69
CA ASN A 208 -0.27 11.49 3.03
C ASN A 208 0.95 11.12 3.89
N ASP A 209 1.65 10.00 3.63
CA ASP A 209 2.61 9.41 4.56
C ASP A 209 4.01 9.26 3.94
N PHE A 210 5.01 8.97 4.78
CA PHE A 210 6.41 8.82 4.40
C PHE A 210 6.66 7.71 3.39
N ASN A 211 5.85 6.66 3.40
CA ASN A 211 5.94 5.57 2.43
C ASN A 211 5.48 5.97 1.01
N ASP A 212 4.87 7.16 0.86
CA ASP A 212 4.50 7.75 -0.43
C ASP A 212 5.64 8.60 -1.04
N LEU A 213 6.63 9.01 -0.26
CA LEU A 213 7.70 9.88 -0.75
C LEU A 213 8.42 9.34 -1.98
N PRO A 214 8.76 8.03 -2.08
CA PRO A 214 9.36 7.49 -3.30
C PRO A 214 8.50 7.68 -4.56
N LEU A 215 7.17 7.70 -4.41
CA LEU A 215 6.24 7.98 -5.50
C LEU A 215 6.22 9.47 -5.85
N VAL A 216 6.04 10.33 -4.83
CA VAL A 216 5.85 11.77 -4.98
C VAL A 216 7.11 12.47 -5.48
N GLU A 217 8.29 12.03 -5.02
CA GLU A 217 9.60 12.59 -5.38
C GLU A 217 10.19 11.97 -6.66
N SER A 218 9.55 10.91 -7.19
CA SER A 218 10.02 10.25 -8.39
C SER A 218 10.07 11.21 -9.59
N PRO A 219 11.23 11.34 -10.29
CA PRO A 219 11.32 12.14 -11.51
C PRO A 219 10.38 11.68 -12.62
N PHE A 220 9.95 10.41 -12.58
CA PHE A 220 8.99 9.87 -13.53
C PHE A 220 7.62 10.58 -13.44
N PHE A 221 7.20 10.93 -12.22
CA PHE A 221 5.91 11.58 -11.94
C PHE A 221 5.99 13.10 -11.79
N HIS A 222 7.04 13.75 -12.28
CA HIS A 222 7.22 15.20 -12.12
C HIS A 222 6.14 16.05 -12.80
N LYS A 223 5.39 15.48 -13.77
CA LYS A 223 4.28 16.14 -14.48
C LYS A 223 2.90 15.82 -13.92
N SER A 224 2.81 14.89 -12.96
CA SER A 224 1.55 14.56 -12.32
C SER A 224 1.15 15.65 -11.35
N LEU A 225 -0.16 15.92 -11.25
CA LEU A 225 -0.70 16.75 -10.18
C LEU A 225 -0.66 16.00 -8.86
N LYS A 226 -0.35 16.71 -7.79
CA LYS A 226 -0.10 16.16 -6.45
C LYS A 226 -1.05 16.77 -5.44
N ILE A 227 -1.88 15.95 -4.83
CA ILE A 227 -2.77 16.34 -3.73
C ILE A 227 -2.26 15.68 -2.45
N LYS A 228 -1.78 16.51 -1.53
CA LYS A 228 -1.40 16.07 -0.19
C LYS A 228 -2.63 16.05 0.70
N VAL A 229 -2.78 15.00 1.51
CA VAL A 229 -3.86 14.89 2.50
C VAL A 229 -3.29 14.90 3.91
N GLY A 230 -3.84 15.79 4.77
CA GLY A 230 -3.37 15.94 6.14
C GLY A 230 -2.01 16.63 6.28
N GLU A 231 -1.43 16.54 7.49
CA GLU A 231 -0.28 17.34 7.90
C GLU A 231 1.02 16.53 8.13
N LEU A 232 1.01 15.20 7.95
CA LEU A 232 2.17 14.36 8.26
C LEU A 232 3.42 14.71 7.44
N LEU A 233 3.23 15.26 6.24
CA LEU A 233 4.31 15.65 5.33
C LEU A 233 4.34 17.17 5.08
N PRO A 234 4.60 18.02 6.10
CA PRO A 234 4.42 19.47 6.00
C PRO A 234 5.30 20.12 4.93
N ASN A 235 6.50 19.57 4.69
CA ASN A 235 7.50 20.13 3.78
C ASN A 235 7.48 19.48 2.37
N THR A 236 6.61 18.51 2.12
CA THR A 236 6.54 17.84 0.80
C THR A 236 5.75 18.72 -0.17
N PRO A 237 6.33 19.07 -1.34
CA PRO A 237 5.65 19.85 -2.35
C PRO A 237 4.38 19.15 -2.86
N SER A 238 3.30 19.94 -2.97
CA SER A 238 2.04 19.53 -3.57
C SER A 238 1.39 20.68 -4.33
N ASP A 239 0.59 20.38 -5.34
CA ASP A 239 -0.16 21.36 -6.08
C ASP A 239 -1.41 21.79 -5.28
N PHE A 240 -1.98 20.85 -4.52
CA PHE A 240 -3.16 21.05 -3.67
C PHE A 240 -2.96 20.35 -2.33
N THR A 241 -3.71 20.82 -1.33
CA THR A 241 -3.75 20.21 0.01
C THR A 241 -5.20 20.03 0.44
N ALA A 242 -5.55 18.81 0.83
CA ALA A 242 -6.78 18.46 1.53
C ALA A 242 -6.46 18.32 3.03
N ASN A 243 -7.27 18.86 3.92
CA ASN A 243 -7.03 18.71 5.35
C ASN A 243 -7.38 17.31 5.84
N THR A 244 -8.37 16.70 5.20
CA THR A 244 -8.90 15.38 5.55
C THR A 244 -9.29 14.61 4.29
N PRO A 245 -9.49 13.28 4.37
CA PRO A 245 -10.05 12.49 3.27
C PRO A 245 -11.40 13.01 2.73
N TYR A 246 -12.20 13.71 3.55
CA TYR A 246 -13.48 14.27 3.14
C TYR A 246 -13.35 15.44 2.15
N ASP A 247 -12.23 16.16 2.17
CA ASP A 247 -11.99 17.32 1.30
C ASP A 247 -11.48 16.90 -0.09
N VAL A 248 -11.04 15.65 -0.23
CA VAL A 248 -10.42 15.13 -1.47
C VAL A 248 -11.38 15.21 -2.65
N ALA A 249 -12.63 14.83 -2.46
CA ALA A 249 -13.62 14.78 -3.54
C ALA A 249 -13.90 16.16 -4.16
N ASP A 250 -13.94 17.22 -3.36
CA ASP A 250 -14.22 18.58 -3.85
C ASP A 250 -13.05 19.11 -4.71
N ILE A 251 -11.81 18.82 -4.28
CA ILE A 251 -10.61 19.18 -5.05
C ILE A 251 -10.58 18.39 -6.37
N LEU A 252 -10.79 17.08 -6.32
CA LEU A 252 -10.82 16.24 -7.52
C LEU A 252 -11.89 16.68 -8.50
N LYS A 253 -13.11 17.00 -8.01
CA LYS A 253 -14.23 17.45 -8.84
C LYS A 253 -13.86 18.71 -9.62
N SER A 254 -13.22 19.70 -8.98
CA SER A 254 -12.80 20.91 -9.67
C SER A 254 -11.77 20.62 -10.76
N LEU A 255 -10.77 19.77 -10.47
CA LEU A 255 -9.72 19.42 -11.43
C LEU A 255 -10.21 18.60 -12.62
N ILE A 256 -11.17 17.68 -12.40
CA ILE A 256 -11.78 16.87 -13.47
C ILE A 256 -12.63 17.76 -14.40
N LEU A 257 -13.38 18.72 -13.85
CA LEU A 257 -14.24 19.61 -14.65
C LEU A 257 -13.44 20.67 -15.44
N GLU A 258 -12.24 21.02 -15.00
CA GLU A 258 -11.37 22.00 -15.65
C GLU A 258 -10.42 21.37 -16.70
N SER A 259 -10.38 20.04 -16.78
CA SER A 259 -9.51 19.26 -17.70
C SER A 259 -10.26 18.82 -18.96
#